data_66b78f52acf4c3707464487f27b69515
#
_entry.id   66b78f52acf4c3707464487f27b69515
#
_cell.length_a   1.000
_cell.length_b   1.000
_cell.length_c   1.000
_cell.angle_alpha   90.00
_cell.angle_beta   90.00
_cell.angle_gamma   90.00
#
_symmetry.space_group_name_H-M   'P 1'
#
loop_
_entity.id
_entity.type
_entity.pdbx_description
1 polymer ?
#
loop_
_entity_poly.entity_id
_entity_poly.type
_entity_poly.pdbx_seq_one_letter_code
_entity_poly.pdbx_strand_id
1 'polypeptide(L)'
;MITKNRRVDPDIESDPFGERTATMSVRTGLQLMGGRFHFDSNSPELLRLVDAAYAGLPPHRFSANPPEFHVRLMLTPGPRRRGSGLPVARRQSEPPPIFMLSSADLLGGATESSTFVVLSPEQRSAFVSVSRDMLRFPYHTRYELIEFAVFTLASRAQRLVPAHAACVGIDGRGILLMGPSGSGKSTVALHSLLNGFDFLSEDSVFIAPQSMRATGTANFLHVRADSLSWFARSAASTLIRRSPIIRRRSGVEKFEVDLRRGEFHLAKAPLKIVGVAFLSSQSAGKGPLLRSLSDSDTLARLKREQAYGASLPQWHTFSRTLLRLGGVEILRGPHPSTSVEVLRSLLRHGITKPRR
;
A
#
# COMPACT_ATOMS: atom_id res chain seq x y z
N MET A 1 -56.94 16.78 -34.96
CA MET A 1 -55.84 15.81 -34.87
C MET A 1 -54.70 16.50 -34.18
N ILE A 2 -54.45 16.16 -32.89
CA ILE A 2 -53.39 16.75 -32.06
C ILE A 2 -52.31 15.69 -31.99
N THR A 3 -51.26 15.90 -32.72
CA THR A 3 -50.03 15.08 -32.63
C THR A 3 -49.36 15.38 -31.30
N LYS A 4 -49.42 14.44 -30.36
CA LYS A 4 -48.61 14.45 -29.14
C LYS A 4 -47.15 14.29 -29.53
N ASN A 5 -46.38 15.36 -29.41
CA ASN A 5 -44.93 15.29 -29.38
C ASN A 5 -44.52 14.40 -28.20
N ARG A 6 -44.12 13.16 -28.46
CA ARG A 6 -43.35 12.36 -27.50
C ARG A 6 -42.04 13.10 -27.25
N ARG A 7 -41.86 13.64 -26.05
CA ARG A 7 -40.53 13.99 -25.58
C ARG A 7 -39.71 12.70 -25.58
N VAL A 8 -38.83 12.59 -26.54
CA VAL A 8 -37.78 11.55 -26.54
C VAL A 8 -36.92 11.83 -25.32
N ASP A 9 -36.78 10.84 -24.45
CA ASP A 9 -35.94 10.94 -23.28
C ASP A 9 -34.49 11.08 -23.79
N PRO A 10 -33.81 12.21 -23.55
CA PRO A 10 -32.44 12.43 -24.07
C PRO A 10 -31.43 11.41 -23.63
N ASP A 11 -31.78 10.55 -22.67
CA ASP A 11 -30.91 9.45 -22.19
C ASP A 11 -31.04 8.16 -23.04
N ILE A 12 -31.97 8.07 -24.00
CA ILE A 12 -32.19 6.87 -24.84
C ILE A 12 -31.44 6.93 -26.17
N GLU A 13 -31.08 8.13 -26.65
CA GLU A 13 -30.35 8.33 -27.92
C GLU A 13 -28.82 8.46 -27.75
N SER A 14 -28.31 8.34 -26.57
CA SER A 14 -26.85 8.30 -26.42
C SER A 14 -26.35 6.89 -26.75
N ASP A 15 -25.59 6.77 -27.83
CA ASP A 15 -24.75 5.63 -28.12
C ASP A 15 -24.09 5.15 -26.80
N PRO A 16 -24.30 3.90 -26.33
CA PRO A 16 -23.67 3.41 -25.12
C PRO A 16 -22.13 3.39 -25.21
N PHE A 17 -21.61 3.47 -26.43
CA PHE A 17 -20.18 3.65 -26.72
C PHE A 17 -19.85 5.08 -27.14
N GLY A 18 -20.84 5.96 -27.16
CA GLY A 18 -20.74 7.33 -27.64
C GLY A 18 -19.87 8.21 -26.74
N GLU A 19 -19.27 9.19 -27.36
CA GLU A 19 -18.30 10.16 -26.88
C GLU A 19 -18.81 11.12 -25.78
N ARG A 20 -19.65 10.70 -24.85
CA ARG A 20 -19.78 11.38 -23.57
C ARG A 20 -18.47 11.17 -22.77
N THR A 21 -17.43 11.74 -23.29
CA THR A 21 -16.22 12.00 -22.50
C THR A 21 -16.64 12.82 -21.30
N ALA A 22 -16.79 12.15 -20.16
CA ALA A 22 -16.90 12.89 -18.91
C ALA A 22 -15.69 13.83 -18.87
N THR A 23 -15.97 15.13 -18.98
CA THR A 23 -14.90 16.14 -19.10
C THR A 23 -14.03 16.01 -17.86
N MET A 24 -12.79 15.52 -18.04
CA MET A 24 -11.80 15.46 -16.97
C MET A 24 -11.37 16.89 -16.68
N SER A 25 -11.96 17.49 -15.65
CA SER A 25 -11.83 18.92 -15.37
C SER A 25 -10.69 19.26 -14.45
N VAL A 26 -10.15 18.28 -13.71
CA VAL A 26 -9.09 18.48 -12.71
C VAL A 26 -7.97 17.46 -12.89
N ARG A 27 -6.73 17.93 -12.72
CA ARG A 27 -5.52 17.13 -12.93
C ARG A 27 -4.49 17.37 -11.83
N THR A 28 -3.70 16.34 -11.54
CA THR A 28 -2.51 16.45 -10.69
C THR A 28 -1.43 15.49 -11.17
N GLY A 29 -0.16 15.83 -10.92
CA GLY A 29 0.99 14.99 -11.26
C GLY A 29 1.87 14.77 -10.05
N LEU A 30 2.28 13.51 -9.79
CA LEU A 30 3.06 13.12 -8.62
C LEU A 30 4.19 12.16 -9.01
N GLN A 31 5.36 12.35 -8.40
CA GLN A 31 6.47 11.40 -8.51
C GLN A 31 6.33 10.35 -7.42
N LEU A 32 5.92 9.14 -7.78
CA LEU A 32 5.62 8.05 -6.86
C LEU A 32 6.31 6.76 -7.28
N MET A 33 6.88 6.02 -6.33
CA MET A 33 7.34 4.65 -6.53
C MET A 33 8.23 4.43 -7.76
N GLY A 34 9.07 5.39 -8.07
CA GLY A 34 9.97 5.34 -9.22
C GLY A 34 9.38 5.85 -10.53
N GLY A 35 8.10 6.19 -10.60
CA GLY A 35 7.40 6.68 -11.80
C GLY A 35 6.73 8.03 -11.62
N ARG A 36 6.36 8.67 -12.71
CA ARG A 36 5.55 9.89 -12.72
C ARG A 36 4.10 9.52 -13.01
N PHE A 37 3.21 9.81 -12.07
CA PHE A 37 1.79 9.53 -12.18
C PHE A 37 1.02 10.80 -12.52
N HIS A 38 0.18 10.72 -13.56
CA HIS A 38 -0.78 11.75 -13.95
C HIS A 38 -2.17 11.26 -13.58
N PHE A 39 -2.86 12.03 -12.75
CA PHE A 39 -4.22 11.75 -12.34
C PHE A 39 -5.14 12.76 -13.00
N ASP A 40 -6.11 12.26 -13.79
CA ASP A 40 -7.19 13.04 -14.38
C ASP A 40 -8.51 12.65 -13.73
N SER A 41 -9.35 13.62 -13.36
CA SER A 41 -10.65 13.32 -12.73
C SER A 41 -11.73 14.28 -13.15
N ASN A 42 -12.99 13.80 -13.15
CA ASN A 42 -14.20 14.61 -13.24
C ASN A 42 -14.68 15.11 -11.86
N SER A 43 -13.95 14.77 -10.77
CA SER A 43 -14.34 15.11 -9.40
C SER A 43 -13.15 15.56 -8.55
N PRO A 44 -13.19 16.78 -7.99
CA PRO A 44 -12.20 17.21 -7.01
C PRO A 44 -12.17 16.33 -5.76
N GLU A 45 -13.27 15.65 -5.43
CA GLU A 45 -13.34 14.76 -4.26
C GLU A 45 -12.42 13.55 -4.43
N LEU A 46 -12.33 13.00 -5.64
CA LEU A 46 -11.42 11.88 -5.94
C LEU A 46 -9.97 12.34 -5.92
N LEU A 47 -9.65 13.55 -6.40
CA LEU A 47 -8.28 14.07 -6.28
C LEU A 47 -7.90 14.37 -4.82
N ARG A 48 -8.84 14.78 -3.96
CA ARG A 48 -8.54 14.88 -2.52
C ARG A 48 -8.16 13.53 -1.90
N LEU A 49 -8.69 12.41 -2.39
CA LEU A 49 -8.24 11.08 -1.95
C LEU A 49 -6.83 10.75 -2.45
N VAL A 50 -6.47 11.17 -3.67
CA VAL A 50 -5.09 11.08 -4.20
C VAL A 50 -4.14 11.90 -3.34
N ASP A 51 -4.50 13.14 -3.03
CA ASP A 51 -3.69 14.02 -2.18
C ASP A 51 -3.57 13.44 -0.76
N ALA A 52 -4.65 12.92 -0.20
CA ALA A 52 -4.63 12.23 1.08
C ALA A 52 -3.69 11.01 1.07
N ALA A 53 -3.60 10.30 -0.05
CA ALA A 53 -2.66 9.18 -0.19
C ALA A 53 -1.20 9.64 -0.34
N TYR A 54 -0.92 10.67 -1.15
CA TYR A 54 0.41 10.84 -1.71
C TYR A 54 1.01 12.24 -1.58
N ALA A 55 0.22 13.29 -1.32
CA ALA A 55 0.77 14.63 -1.20
C ALA A 55 1.83 14.72 -0.09
N GLY A 56 2.93 15.39 -0.39
CA GLY A 56 4.03 15.58 0.58
C GLY A 56 4.94 14.36 0.77
N LEU A 57 4.75 13.27 0.02
CA LEU A 57 5.69 12.16 0.03
C LEU A 57 7.00 12.52 -0.69
N PRO A 58 8.15 12.02 -0.20
CA PRO A 58 9.41 12.16 -0.90
C PRO A 58 9.37 11.55 -2.31
N PRO A 59 9.89 12.23 -3.34
CA PRO A 59 9.84 11.77 -4.74
C PRO A 59 10.89 10.70 -5.01
N HIS A 60 10.54 9.43 -4.88
CA HIS A 60 11.46 8.34 -5.18
C HIS A 60 11.67 8.16 -6.69
N ARG A 61 12.93 7.93 -7.10
CA ARG A 61 13.33 7.67 -8.48
C ARG A 61 14.31 6.50 -8.56
N PHE A 62 14.10 5.61 -9.53
CA PHE A 62 15.04 4.54 -9.86
C PHE A 62 15.95 4.92 -11.04
N SER A 63 15.51 5.84 -11.89
CA SER A 63 16.23 6.33 -13.05
C SER A 63 16.06 7.84 -13.23
N ALA A 64 16.92 8.44 -14.06
CA ALA A 64 16.80 9.85 -14.44
C ALA A 64 15.52 10.11 -15.25
N ASN A 65 15.14 9.15 -16.11
CA ASN A 65 13.92 9.17 -16.92
C ASN A 65 12.90 8.19 -16.33
N PRO A 66 12.07 8.63 -15.37
CA PRO A 66 11.06 7.76 -14.78
C PRO A 66 9.95 7.45 -15.79
N PRO A 67 9.38 6.24 -15.76
CA PRO A 67 8.21 5.93 -16.59
C PRO A 67 7.02 6.80 -16.20
N GLU A 68 6.20 7.15 -17.18
CA GLU A 68 4.96 7.89 -16.99
C GLU A 68 3.77 6.94 -16.92
N PHE A 69 2.82 7.25 -16.02
CA PHE A 69 1.60 6.50 -15.77
C PHE A 69 0.40 7.42 -15.80
N HIS A 70 -0.72 6.94 -16.34
CA HIS A 70 -1.96 7.69 -16.42
C HIS A 70 -3.06 6.99 -15.64
N VAL A 71 -3.64 7.68 -14.68
CA VAL A 71 -4.74 7.17 -13.84
C VAL A 71 -5.93 8.10 -14.01
N ARG A 72 -6.98 7.58 -14.62
CA ARG A 72 -8.24 8.30 -14.81
C ARG A 72 -9.22 7.90 -13.71
N LEU A 73 -9.71 8.90 -12.97
CA LEU A 73 -10.64 8.73 -11.85
C LEU A 73 -11.99 9.32 -12.21
N MET A 74 -13.02 8.51 -12.21
CA MET A 74 -14.38 8.93 -12.56
C MET A 74 -15.33 8.75 -11.38
N LEU A 75 -15.95 9.83 -10.96
CA LEU A 75 -17.10 9.77 -10.06
C LEU A 75 -18.36 9.57 -10.90
N THR A 76 -19.02 8.43 -10.69
CA THR A 76 -20.26 8.10 -11.38
C THR A 76 -21.48 8.36 -10.50
N PRO A 77 -22.61 8.82 -11.07
CA PRO A 77 -23.88 8.77 -10.35
C PRO A 77 -24.14 7.31 -9.98
N GLY A 78 -24.54 7.07 -8.74
CA GLY A 78 -24.94 5.72 -8.32
C GLY A 78 -26.05 5.16 -9.23
N PRO A 79 -26.28 3.84 -9.24
CA PRO A 79 -27.30 3.23 -10.08
C PRO A 79 -28.64 3.93 -9.84
N ARG A 80 -29.22 4.53 -10.89
CA ARG A 80 -30.56 5.07 -10.83
C ARG A 80 -31.51 3.90 -10.57
N ARG A 81 -32.02 3.78 -9.36
CA ARG A 81 -33.10 2.84 -9.07
C ARG A 81 -34.36 3.28 -9.85
N ARG A 82 -34.58 2.69 -11.02
CA ARG A 82 -35.89 2.78 -11.68
C ARG A 82 -36.89 2.01 -10.82
N GLY A 83 -37.78 2.77 -10.15
CA GLY A 83 -39.15 2.42 -9.80
C GLY A 83 -39.52 0.98 -9.40
N SER A 84 -38.67 0.21 -8.74
CA SER A 84 -39.10 -0.98 -8.06
C SER A 84 -39.38 -0.58 -6.61
N GLY A 85 -40.63 -0.73 -6.14
CA GLY A 85 -41.05 -0.44 -4.78
C GLY A 85 -40.43 -1.37 -3.71
N LEU A 86 -39.17 -1.77 -3.91
CA LEU A 86 -38.40 -2.51 -2.95
C LEU A 86 -37.93 -1.55 -1.83
N PRO A 87 -37.96 -2.00 -0.57
CA PRO A 87 -37.56 -1.19 0.57
C PRO A 87 -36.17 -0.57 0.32
N VAL A 88 -36.02 0.70 0.69
CA VAL A 88 -34.72 1.36 0.72
C VAL A 88 -33.77 0.45 1.50
N ALA A 89 -32.82 -0.19 0.81
CA ALA A 89 -31.85 -1.02 1.45
C ALA A 89 -31.22 -0.20 2.59
N ARG A 90 -31.23 -0.76 3.80
CA ARG A 90 -30.59 -0.17 4.98
C ARG A 90 -29.21 0.35 4.51
N ARG A 91 -28.89 1.60 4.85
CA ARG A 91 -27.57 2.18 4.55
C ARG A 91 -26.52 1.14 4.95
N GLN A 92 -25.79 0.62 3.98
CA GLN A 92 -24.73 -0.33 4.25
C GLN A 92 -23.75 0.31 5.23
N SER A 93 -23.55 -0.34 6.38
CA SER A 93 -22.58 0.11 7.39
C SER A 93 -21.14 -0.29 7.02
N GLU A 94 -21.00 -1.19 6.04
CA GLU A 94 -19.74 -1.73 5.58
C GLU A 94 -19.56 -1.52 4.06
N PRO A 95 -18.33 -1.35 3.58
CA PRO A 95 -18.06 -1.24 2.15
C PRO A 95 -18.43 -2.54 1.44
N PRO A 96 -18.99 -2.48 0.22
CA PRO A 96 -19.31 -3.66 -0.56
C PRO A 96 -18.06 -4.51 -0.82
N PRO A 97 -18.18 -5.86 -0.92
CA PRO A 97 -17.03 -6.72 -1.21
C PRO A 97 -16.40 -6.37 -2.56
N ILE A 98 -15.10 -6.58 -2.68
CA ILE A 98 -14.37 -6.39 -3.93
C ILE A 98 -14.05 -7.75 -4.56
N PHE A 99 -14.36 -7.90 -5.84
CA PHE A 99 -14.06 -9.08 -6.65
C PHE A 99 -12.89 -8.75 -7.57
N MET A 100 -11.82 -9.55 -7.50
CA MET A 100 -10.66 -9.36 -8.36
C MET A 100 -10.92 -9.96 -9.74
N LEU A 101 -10.47 -9.24 -10.76
CA LEU A 101 -10.58 -9.60 -12.17
C LEU A 101 -9.19 -9.67 -12.77
N SER A 102 -8.90 -10.70 -13.55
CA SER A 102 -7.66 -10.81 -14.29
C SER A 102 -7.90 -11.44 -15.66
N SER A 103 -7.30 -10.88 -16.67
CA SER A 103 -7.17 -11.39 -18.01
C SER A 103 -5.72 -11.18 -18.44
N ALA A 104 -5.28 -11.69 -19.61
CA ALA A 104 -3.88 -11.68 -20.03
C ALA A 104 -3.16 -10.35 -19.76
N ASP A 105 -3.73 -9.22 -20.19
CA ASP A 105 -3.09 -7.89 -20.12
C ASP A 105 -3.86 -6.89 -19.26
N LEU A 106 -5.01 -7.30 -18.68
CA LEU A 106 -5.85 -6.46 -17.85
C LEU A 106 -5.97 -7.04 -16.45
N LEU A 107 -5.81 -6.17 -15.47
CA LEU A 107 -6.05 -6.46 -14.08
C LEU A 107 -7.12 -5.51 -13.53
N GLY A 108 -7.89 -5.95 -12.57
CA GLY A 108 -8.91 -5.07 -12.01
C GLY A 108 -9.57 -5.63 -10.77
N GLY A 109 -10.50 -4.84 -10.26
CA GLY A 109 -11.40 -5.22 -9.17
C GLY A 109 -12.70 -4.47 -9.29
N ALA A 110 -13.79 -5.12 -8.94
CA ALA A 110 -15.12 -4.50 -8.95
C ALA A 110 -15.83 -4.76 -7.64
N THR A 111 -16.57 -3.76 -7.15
CA THR A 111 -17.46 -3.94 -6.00
C THR A 111 -18.92 -4.07 -6.45
N GLU A 112 -19.27 -3.37 -7.53
CA GLU A 112 -20.59 -3.29 -8.13
C GLU A 112 -20.45 -2.78 -9.57
N SER A 113 -21.55 -2.66 -10.31
CA SER A 113 -21.53 -2.26 -11.72
C SER A 113 -20.93 -0.87 -11.98
N SER A 114 -20.97 0.03 -11.00
CA SER A 114 -20.49 1.43 -11.14
C SER A 114 -19.22 1.74 -10.36
N THR A 115 -18.72 0.81 -9.54
CA THR A 115 -17.48 0.97 -8.78
C THR A 115 -16.52 -0.15 -9.12
N PHE A 116 -15.49 0.20 -9.87
CA PHE A 116 -14.46 -0.76 -10.33
C PHE A 116 -13.15 -0.06 -10.66
N VAL A 117 -12.10 -0.84 -10.73
CA VAL A 117 -10.80 -0.44 -11.26
C VAL A 117 -10.37 -1.42 -12.34
N VAL A 118 -9.89 -0.89 -13.45
CA VAL A 118 -9.27 -1.67 -14.53
C VAL A 118 -7.96 -1.01 -14.89
N LEU A 119 -6.92 -1.78 -15.09
CA LEU A 119 -5.60 -1.27 -15.42
C LEU A 119 -4.84 -2.19 -16.38
N SER A 120 -4.03 -1.57 -17.23
CA SER A 120 -3.08 -2.22 -18.13
C SER A 120 -1.66 -1.78 -17.77
N PRO A 121 -0.84 -2.65 -17.18
CA PRO A 121 0.56 -2.35 -16.89
C PRO A 121 1.38 -2.08 -18.17
N GLU A 122 1.06 -2.73 -19.27
CA GLU A 122 1.72 -2.54 -20.55
C GLU A 122 1.47 -1.14 -21.11
N GLN A 123 0.21 -0.70 -21.12
CA GLN A 123 -0.18 0.66 -21.50
C GLN A 123 0.09 1.71 -20.41
N ARG A 124 0.57 1.29 -19.23
CA ARG A 124 0.82 2.16 -18.07
C ARG A 124 -0.38 3.05 -17.71
N SER A 125 -1.55 2.49 -17.84
CA SER A 125 -2.80 3.23 -17.64
C SER A 125 -3.77 2.48 -16.73
N ALA A 126 -4.56 3.25 -15.97
CA ALA A 126 -5.65 2.73 -15.16
C ALA A 126 -6.90 3.62 -15.29
N PHE A 127 -8.04 2.98 -15.18
CA PHE A 127 -9.33 3.62 -15.05
C PHE A 127 -10.00 3.17 -13.74
N VAL A 128 -10.36 4.13 -12.91
CA VAL A 128 -11.02 3.91 -11.61
C VAL A 128 -12.38 4.61 -11.65
N SER A 129 -13.43 3.84 -11.62
CA SER A 129 -14.82 4.33 -11.51
C SER A 129 -15.26 4.19 -10.06
N VAL A 130 -15.82 5.24 -9.49
CA VAL A 130 -16.26 5.28 -8.09
C VAL A 130 -17.70 5.80 -8.05
N SER A 131 -18.60 5.04 -7.43
CA SER A 131 -19.96 5.52 -7.17
C SER A 131 -20.00 6.51 -6.00
N ARG A 132 -21.03 7.37 -5.96
CA ARG A 132 -21.24 8.28 -4.81
C ARG A 132 -21.41 7.53 -3.50
N ASP A 133 -21.98 6.34 -3.51
CA ASP A 133 -22.16 5.52 -2.32
C ASP A 133 -20.80 5.01 -1.79
N MET A 134 -19.87 4.68 -2.69
CA MET A 134 -18.52 4.23 -2.30
C MET A 134 -17.70 5.37 -1.66
N LEU A 135 -17.93 6.64 -1.99
CA LEU A 135 -17.27 7.77 -1.33
C LEU A 135 -17.58 7.87 0.18
N ARG A 136 -18.62 7.22 0.66
CA ARG A 136 -18.90 7.10 2.11
C ARG A 136 -17.87 6.27 2.85
N PHE A 137 -17.05 5.53 2.11
CA PHE A 137 -15.95 4.70 2.62
C PHE A 137 -14.61 5.20 2.09
N PRO A 138 -14.15 6.41 2.47
CA PRO A 138 -12.98 7.06 1.87
C PRO A 138 -11.69 6.25 2.04
N TYR A 139 -11.52 5.56 3.17
CA TYR A 139 -10.39 4.67 3.38
C TYR A 139 -10.37 3.53 2.34
N HIS A 140 -11.49 2.83 2.12
CA HIS A 140 -11.58 1.72 1.18
C HIS A 140 -11.49 2.20 -0.28
N THR A 141 -12.12 3.34 -0.61
CA THR A 141 -12.00 3.95 -1.94
C THR A 141 -10.54 4.28 -2.26
N ARG A 142 -9.83 4.88 -1.31
CA ARG A 142 -8.41 5.20 -1.46
C ARG A 142 -7.57 3.93 -1.55
N TYR A 143 -7.64 3.07 -0.55
CA TYR A 143 -6.75 1.91 -0.39
C TYR A 143 -7.00 0.82 -1.43
N GLU A 144 -8.27 0.46 -1.66
CA GLU A 144 -8.63 -0.70 -2.47
C GLU A 144 -8.77 -0.39 -3.96
N LEU A 145 -8.97 0.88 -4.35
CA LEU A 145 -9.14 1.28 -5.74
C LEU A 145 -7.97 2.15 -6.24
N ILE A 146 -7.72 3.29 -5.58
CA ILE A 146 -6.70 4.24 -6.05
C ILE A 146 -5.28 3.71 -5.79
N GLU A 147 -4.98 3.31 -4.56
CA GLU A 147 -3.66 2.77 -4.22
C GLU A 147 -3.40 1.42 -4.90
N PHE A 148 -4.42 0.57 -5.04
CA PHE A 148 -4.31 -0.65 -5.82
C PHE A 148 -3.91 -0.36 -7.27
N ALA A 149 -4.53 0.62 -7.94
CA ALA A 149 -4.15 1.01 -9.30
C ALA A 149 -2.69 1.49 -9.37
N VAL A 150 -2.29 2.39 -8.48
CA VAL A 150 -0.92 2.94 -8.42
C VAL A 150 0.12 1.84 -8.14
N PHE A 151 -0.11 1.02 -7.12
CA PHE A 151 0.82 -0.03 -6.71
C PHE A 151 0.97 -1.10 -7.80
N THR A 152 -0.12 -1.49 -8.43
CA THR A 152 -0.10 -2.50 -9.48
C THR A 152 0.57 -1.98 -10.74
N LEU A 153 0.25 -0.76 -11.19
CA LEU A 153 0.92 -0.14 -12.33
C LEU A 153 2.42 0.01 -12.07
N ALA A 154 2.81 0.61 -10.92
CA ALA A 154 4.20 0.83 -10.59
C ALA A 154 4.99 -0.49 -10.54
N SER A 155 4.45 -1.51 -9.84
CA SER A 155 5.15 -2.76 -9.65
C SER A 155 5.26 -3.58 -10.95
N ARG A 156 4.16 -3.72 -11.68
CA ARG A 156 4.13 -4.55 -12.90
C ARG A 156 4.93 -3.93 -14.04
N ALA A 157 4.69 -2.66 -14.36
CA ALA A 157 5.37 -2.01 -15.50
C ALA A 157 6.88 -1.81 -15.26
N GLN A 158 7.31 -1.64 -14.01
CA GLN A 158 8.72 -1.50 -13.66
C GLN A 158 9.36 -2.83 -13.23
N ARG A 159 8.62 -3.95 -13.28
CA ARG A 159 9.08 -5.29 -12.84
C ARG A 159 9.63 -5.29 -11.41
N LEU A 160 8.99 -4.53 -10.51
CA LEU A 160 9.32 -4.55 -9.09
C LEU A 160 8.70 -5.77 -8.42
N VAL A 161 9.36 -6.29 -7.41
CA VAL A 161 8.79 -7.33 -6.55
C VAL A 161 8.05 -6.66 -5.39
N PRO A 162 6.72 -6.78 -5.32
CA PRO A 162 5.97 -6.35 -4.16
C PRO A 162 6.20 -7.31 -3.00
N ALA A 163 6.51 -6.76 -1.84
CA ALA A 163 6.68 -7.53 -0.61
C ALA A 163 5.73 -6.99 0.47
N HIS A 164 4.95 -7.89 1.08
CA HIS A 164 4.19 -7.60 2.28
C HIS A 164 5.16 -7.52 3.47
N ALA A 165 5.72 -6.35 3.68
CA ALA A 165 6.73 -6.08 4.68
C ALA A 165 6.67 -4.63 5.14
N ALA A 166 7.13 -4.35 6.37
CA ALA A 166 7.57 -3.01 6.70
C ALA A 166 9.04 -2.84 6.28
N CYS A 167 9.45 -1.61 6.02
CA CYS A 167 10.84 -1.30 5.73
C CYS A 167 11.25 -0.02 6.45
N VAL A 168 12.33 -0.15 7.21
CA VAL A 168 13.00 0.95 7.92
C VAL A 168 14.47 0.97 7.56
N GLY A 169 15.12 2.12 7.69
CA GLY A 169 16.51 2.27 7.27
C GLY A 169 17.31 3.30 8.02
N ILE A 170 18.60 3.32 7.75
CA ILE A 170 19.57 4.31 8.22
C ILE A 170 20.57 4.52 7.07
N ASP A 171 20.92 5.77 6.79
CA ASP A 171 21.95 6.14 5.81
C ASP A 171 21.74 5.49 4.43
N GLY A 172 20.49 5.48 3.95
CA GLY A 172 20.12 4.91 2.67
C GLY A 172 20.11 3.38 2.59
N ARG A 173 20.39 2.69 3.69
CA ARG A 173 20.33 1.22 3.84
C ARG A 173 19.01 0.85 4.50
N GLY A 174 18.31 -0.15 3.98
CA GLY A 174 17.02 -0.61 4.47
C GLY A 174 17.01 -2.09 4.85
N ILE A 175 16.18 -2.44 5.83
CA ILE A 175 15.93 -3.83 6.21
C ILE A 175 14.43 -4.12 6.08
N LEU A 176 14.10 -5.27 5.49
CA LEU A 176 12.71 -5.73 5.38
C LEU A 176 12.29 -6.40 6.69
N LEU A 177 11.19 -5.93 7.27
CA LEU A 177 10.55 -6.54 8.44
C LEU A 177 9.38 -7.39 7.97
N MET A 178 9.51 -8.70 8.07
CA MET A 178 8.49 -9.68 7.68
C MET A 178 8.00 -10.46 8.89
N GLY A 179 6.92 -11.20 8.75
CA GLY A 179 6.33 -12.05 9.77
C GLY A 179 4.81 -12.06 9.69
N PRO A 180 4.15 -13.00 10.36
CA PRO A 180 2.70 -13.15 10.33
C PRO A 180 1.99 -11.93 10.92
N SER A 181 0.67 -11.85 10.72
CA SER A 181 -0.14 -10.82 11.37
C SER A 181 0.00 -10.93 12.90
N GLY A 182 0.18 -9.79 13.57
CA GLY A 182 0.38 -9.77 15.04
C GLY A 182 1.81 -10.04 15.52
N SER A 183 2.77 -10.32 14.62
CA SER A 183 4.19 -10.50 15.01
C SER A 183 4.87 -9.22 15.52
N GLY A 184 4.23 -8.05 15.37
CA GLY A 184 4.75 -6.77 15.85
C GLY A 184 5.41 -5.89 14.79
N LYS A 185 5.29 -6.19 13.47
CA LYS A 185 5.89 -5.39 12.38
C LYS A 185 5.63 -3.89 12.54
N SER A 186 4.36 -3.47 12.60
CA SER A 186 3.98 -2.06 12.75
C SER A 186 4.50 -1.44 14.04
N THR A 187 4.53 -2.21 15.14
CA THR A 187 5.04 -1.74 16.44
C THR A 187 6.56 -1.50 16.37
N VAL A 188 7.33 -2.45 15.84
CA VAL A 188 8.79 -2.32 15.69
C VAL A 188 9.12 -1.21 14.69
N ALA A 189 8.37 -1.10 13.59
CA ALA A 189 8.54 -0.02 12.62
C ALA A 189 8.31 1.36 13.25
N LEU A 190 7.24 1.52 14.07
CA LEU A 190 6.98 2.77 14.79
C LEU A 190 8.08 3.09 15.81
N HIS A 191 8.53 2.09 16.59
CA HIS A 191 9.65 2.29 17.51
C HIS A 191 10.95 2.66 16.78
N SER A 192 11.21 2.07 15.61
CA SER A 192 12.36 2.44 14.77
C SER A 192 12.27 3.89 14.33
N LEU A 193 11.10 4.30 13.84
CA LEU A 193 10.82 5.68 13.42
C LEU A 193 11.05 6.69 14.55
N LEU A 194 10.56 6.39 15.78
CA LEU A 194 10.76 7.21 16.97
C LEU A 194 12.23 7.25 17.45
N ASN A 195 13.06 6.32 16.99
CA ASN A 195 14.48 6.27 17.26
C ASN A 195 15.35 6.75 16.08
N GLY A 196 14.77 7.56 15.20
CA GLY A 196 15.49 8.27 14.14
C GLY A 196 15.84 7.43 12.92
N PHE A 197 15.15 6.32 12.70
CA PHE A 197 15.26 5.57 11.44
C PHE A 197 14.45 6.25 10.34
N ASP A 198 14.94 6.14 9.11
CA ASP A 198 14.17 6.45 7.91
C ASP A 198 13.05 5.42 7.74
N PHE A 199 11.84 5.89 7.51
CA PHE A 199 10.67 5.04 7.26
C PHE A 199 10.34 5.02 5.78
N LEU A 200 10.27 3.81 5.20
CA LEU A 200 9.95 3.63 3.79
C LEU A 200 8.49 3.20 3.57
N SER A 201 8.01 2.26 4.34
CA SER A 201 6.64 1.74 4.26
C SER A 201 6.30 0.84 5.46
N GLU A 202 5.00 0.71 5.76
CA GLU A 202 4.51 -0.19 6.81
C GLU A 202 4.22 -1.61 6.29
N ASP A 203 3.63 -1.71 5.10
CA ASP A 203 2.93 -2.94 4.68
C ASP A 203 3.23 -3.34 3.23
N SER A 204 3.64 -2.39 2.39
CA SER A 204 3.85 -2.59 0.96
C SER A 204 5.18 -1.99 0.50
N VAL A 205 6.15 -2.86 0.27
CA VAL A 205 7.49 -2.49 -0.22
C VAL A 205 7.67 -3.02 -1.63
N PHE A 206 8.19 -2.20 -2.53
CA PHE A 206 8.40 -2.54 -3.94
C PHE A 206 9.89 -2.50 -4.26
N ILE A 207 10.45 -3.64 -4.64
CA ILE A 207 11.90 -3.85 -4.72
C ILE A 207 12.33 -4.10 -6.16
N ALA A 208 13.31 -3.34 -6.65
CA ALA A 208 13.99 -3.61 -7.90
C ALA A 208 14.95 -4.81 -7.69
N PRO A 209 14.69 -5.98 -8.30
CA PRO A 209 15.33 -7.24 -7.90
C PRO A 209 16.82 -7.32 -8.17
N GLN A 210 17.32 -6.59 -9.19
CA GLN A 210 18.75 -6.57 -9.53
C GLN A 210 19.54 -5.66 -8.59
N SER A 211 19.02 -4.47 -8.35
CA SER A 211 19.69 -3.44 -7.54
C SER A 211 19.40 -3.55 -6.05
N MET A 212 18.36 -4.30 -5.67
CA MET A 212 17.82 -4.34 -4.30
C MET A 212 17.47 -2.95 -3.74
N ARG A 213 17.19 -1.97 -4.61
CA ARG A 213 16.64 -0.69 -4.20
C ARG A 213 15.14 -0.84 -4.02
N ALA A 214 14.64 -0.36 -2.89
CA ALA A 214 13.24 -0.47 -2.51
C ALA A 214 12.58 0.90 -2.41
N THR A 215 11.32 0.95 -2.79
CA THR A 215 10.43 2.09 -2.62
C THR A 215 9.13 1.67 -1.93
N GLY A 216 8.37 2.62 -1.44
CA GLY A 216 7.08 2.40 -0.80
C GLY A 216 6.35 3.72 -0.60
N THR A 217 5.27 3.69 0.14
CA THR A 217 4.51 4.87 0.53
C THR A 217 4.62 5.07 2.04
N ALA A 218 5.40 6.06 2.45
CA ALA A 218 5.60 6.41 3.86
C ALA A 218 4.51 7.38 4.36
N ASN A 219 3.25 7.20 3.93
CA ASN A 219 2.14 8.10 4.24
C ASN A 219 1.50 7.81 5.58
N PHE A 220 1.09 6.57 5.80
CA PHE A 220 0.35 6.16 6.98
C PHE A 220 1.02 5.00 7.69
N LEU A 221 0.85 4.98 9.00
CA LEU A 221 1.15 3.85 9.86
C LEU A 221 -0.12 3.44 10.60
N HIS A 222 -0.48 2.16 10.53
CA HIS A 222 -1.69 1.63 11.13
C HIS A 222 -1.38 1.01 12.50
N VAL A 223 -1.74 1.72 13.57
CA VAL A 223 -1.44 1.34 14.95
C VAL A 223 -2.67 0.76 15.63
N ARG A 224 -2.55 -0.40 16.27
CA ARG A 224 -3.61 -0.98 17.08
C ARG A 224 -3.67 -0.32 18.46
N ALA A 225 -4.85 -0.30 19.06
CA ALA A 225 -5.04 0.31 20.38
C ALA A 225 -4.20 -0.39 21.49
N ASP A 226 -4.02 -1.71 21.40
CA ASP A 226 -3.19 -2.48 22.34
C ASP A 226 -1.71 -2.07 22.30
N SER A 227 -1.23 -1.59 21.16
CA SER A 227 0.15 -1.12 21.01
C SER A 227 0.42 0.22 21.72
N LEU A 228 -0.62 0.98 22.10
CA LEU A 228 -0.46 2.28 22.76
C LEU A 228 0.22 2.20 24.13
N SER A 229 0.13 1.06 24.81
CA SER A 229 0.80 0.82 26.09
C SER A 229 2.33 1.00 25.99
N TRP A 230 2.91 0.70 24.82
CA TRP A 230 4.35 0.84 24.58
C TRP A 230 4.81 2.30 24.38
N PHE A 231 3.87 3.24 24.21
CA PHE A 231 4.12 4.67 23.94
C PHE A 231 3.56 5.59 25.04
N ALA A 232 3.22 5.04 26.20
CA ALA A 232 2.62 5.80 27.28
C ALA A 232 3.43 7.08 27.58
N ARG A 233 2.74 8.22 27.69
CA ARG A 233 3.29 9.56 28.00
C ARG A 233 4.26 10.14 26.96
N SER A 234 4.22 9.70 25.69
CA SER A 234 5.03 10.27 24.61
C SER A 234 4.19 11.19 23.70
N ALA A 235 4.85 12.12 23.00
CA ALA A 235 4.21 12.93 21.95
C ALA A 235 3.58 12.04 20.86
N ALA A 236 4.21 10.91 20.55
CA ALA A 236 3.70 9.91 19.61
C ALA A 236 2.33 9.34 20.07
N SER A 237 2.15 9.05 21.36
CA SER A 237 0.87 8.57 21.89
C SER A 237 -0.26 9.58 21.66
N THR A 238 0.02 10.87 21.84
CA THR A 238 -0.94 11.95 21.58
C THR A 238 -1.31 12.04 20.10
N LEU A 239 -0.33 11.97 19.21
CA LEU A 239 -0.56 11.97 17.77
C LEU A 239 -1.42 10.76 17.34
N ILE A 240 -1.07 9.56 17.80
CA ILE A 240 -1.82 8.34 17.48
C ILE A 240 -3.27 8.45 17.93
N ARG A 241 -3.53 8.87 19.18
CA ARG A 241 -4.90 8.99 19.73
C ARG A 241 -5.76 10.02 19.01
N ARG A 242 -5.15 11.03 18.39
CA ARG A 242 -5.84 12.05 17.57
C ARG A 242 -6.04 11.63 16.12
N SER A 243 -5.43 10.53 15.71
CA SER A 243 -5.54 10.02 14.33
C SER A 243 -6.90 9.35 14.09
N PRO A 244 -7.43 9.39 12.87
CA PRO A 244 -8.66 8.69 12.55
C PRO A 244 -8.55 7.19 12.81
N ILE A 245 -9.66 6.58 13.22
CA ILE A 245 -9.79 5.14 13.32
C ILE A 245 -10.36 4.62 12.01
N ILE A 246 -9.65 3.69 11.39
CA ILE A 246 -10.12 2.94 10.22
C ILE A 246 -10.50 1.53 10.63
N ARG A 247 -11.51 0.97 9.95
CA ARG A 247 -11.90 -0.43 10.09
C ARG A 247 -11.53 -1.18 8.82
N ARG A 248 -10.68 -2.19 8.97
CA ARG A 248 -10.31 -3.08 7.85
C ARG A 248 -11.43 -4.07 7.57
N ARG A 249 -11.45 -4.69 6.39
CA ARG A 249 -12.42 -5.74 6.02
C ARG A 249 -12.43 -6.95 6.99
N SER A 250 -11.32 -7.19 7.66
CA SER A 250 -11.23 -8.21 8.73
C SER A 250 -11.94 -7.82 10.03
N GLY A 251 -12.58 -6.64 10.07
CA GLY A 251 -13.22 -6.09 11.28
C GLY A 251 -12.23 -5.44 12.26
N VAL A 252 -10.91 -5.54 12.03
CA VAL A 252 -9.90 -4.96 12.91
C VAL A 252 -9.86 -3.45 12.75
N GLU A 253 -9.98 -2.75 13.88
CA GLU A 253 -9.83 -1.29 13.96
C GLU A 253 -8.37 -0.90 14.27
N LYS A 254 -7.92 0.17 13.62
CA LYS A 254 -6.57 0.74 13.80
C LYS A 254 -6.62 2.26 13.70
N PHE A 255 -5.73 2.93 14.41
CA PHE A 255 -5.44 4.34 14.16
C PHE A 255 -4.66 4.47 12.86
N GLU A 256 -5.11 5.32 11.94
CA GLU A 256 -4.40 5.66 10.71
C GLU A 256 -3.56 6.92 10.94
N VAL A 257 -2.31 6.72 11.34
CA VAL A 257 -1.40 7.81 11.70
C VAL A 257 -0.75 8.38 10.45
N ASP A 258 -1.05 9.62 10.10
CA ASP A 258 -0.40 10.32 8.99
C ASP A 258 1.01 10.78 9.41
N LEU A 259 2.02 10.09 8.91
CA LEU A 259 3.42 10.33 9.27
C LEU A 259 3.97 11.65 8.73
N ARG A 260 3.33 12.24 7.73
CA ARG A 260 3.70 13.54 7.16
C ARG A 260 3.40 14.72 8.09
N ARG A 261 2.54 14.50 9.10
CA ARG A 261 2.13 15.51 10.08
C ARG A 261 2.98 15.53 11.34
N GLY A 262 3.97 14.65 11.44
CA GLY A 262 4.87 14.55 12.59
C GLY A 262 6.32 14.88 12.21
N GLU A 263 7.16 14.99 13.22
CA GLU A 263 8.61 15.13 13.06
C GLU A 263 9.26 13.77 12.81
N PHE A 264 8.79 13.07 11.76
CA PHE A 264 9.27 11.74 11.41
C PHE A 264 10.22 11.78 10.23
N HIS A 265 11.21 10.90 10.24
CA HIS A 265 12.15 10.72 9.15
C HIS A 265 11.56 9.79 8.08
N LEU A 266 10.96 10.36 7.05
CA LEU A 266 10.53 9.59 5.88
C LEU A 266 11.74 9.40 4.95
N ALA A 267 11.91 8.19 4.41
CA ALA A 267 12.98 7.89 3.47
C ALA A 267 12.91 8.84 2.26
N LYS A 268 13.91 9.70 2.07
CA LYS A 268 13.94 10.72 1.02
C LYS A 268 14.23 10.13 -0.37
N ALA A 269 14.75 8.92 -0.42
CA ALA A 269 15.11 8.19 -1.64
C ALA A 269 14.88 6.69 -1.43
N PRO A 270 14.83 5.88 -2.51
CA PRO A 270 14.77 4.43 -2.41
C PRO A 270 15.91 3.88 -1.56
N LEU A 271 15.58 3.02 -0.58
CA LEU A 271 16.55 2.40 0.30
C LEU A 271 17.21 1.18 -0.35
N LYS A 272 18.51 0.99 -0.14
CA LYS A 272 19.24 -0.23 -0.51
C LYS A 272 18.94 -1.32 0.51
N ILE A 273 18.24 -2.36 0.14
CA ILE A 273 17.95 -3.48 1.04
C ILE A 273 19.25 -4.23 1.33
N VAL A 274 19.52 -4.45 2.62
CA VAL A 274 20.71 -5.15 3.12
C VAL A 274 20.38 -6.49 3.78
N GLY A 275 19.12 -6.85 3.88
CA GLY A 275 18.68 -8.14 4.42
C GLY A 275 17.21 -8.16 4.81
N VAL A 276 16.78 -9.28 5.36
CA VAL A 276 15.42 -9.49 5.88
C VAL A 276 15.45 -9.97 7.33
N ALA A 277 14.60 -9.35 8.16
CA ALA A 277 14.35 -9.77 9.52
C ALA A 277 12.91 -10.28 9.66
N PHE A 278 12.78 -11.54 10.04
CA PHE A 278 11.49 -12.16 10.34
C PHE A 278 11.17 -11.96 11.83
N LEU A 279 10.12 -11.21 12.10
CA LEU A 279 9.68 -10.97 13.48
C LEU A 279 8.86 -12.16 13.98
N SER A 280 9.24 -12.67 15.14
CA SER A 280 8.58 -13.80 15.80
C SER A 280 7.71 -13.32 16.96
N SER A 281 6.57 -14.01 17.16
CA SER A 281 5.76 -13.85 18.38
C SER A 281 6.35 -14.58 19.58
N GLN A 282 7.33 -15.48 19.36
CA GLN A 282 7.99 -16.22 20.43
C GLN A 282 8.87 -15.30 21.27
N SER A 283 8.77 -15.43 22.59
CA SER A 283 9.64 -14.70 23.52
C SER A 283 11.07 -15.26 23.49
N ALA A 284 12.06 -14.38 23.51
CA ALA A 284 13.45 -14.77 23.66
C ALA A 284 13.75 -15.30 25.07
N GLY A 285 12.93 -14.98 26.07
CA GLY A 285 13.20 -15.29 27.46
C GLY A 285 14.54 -14.67 27.89
N LYS A 286 15.45 -15.52 28.43
CA LYS A 286 16.83 -15.14 28.76
C LYS A 286 17.83 -15.40 27.62
N GLY A 287 17.35 -15.90 26.47
CA GLY A 287 18.18 -16.21 25.30
C GLY A 287 18.45 -15.01 24.40
N PRO A 288 19.21 -15.20 23.33
CA PRO A 288 19.49 -14.16 22.36
C PRO A 288 18.22 -13.76 21.60
N LEU A 289 18.05 -12.44 21.36
CA LEU A 289 16.96 -11.90 20.55
C LEU A 289 17.10 -12.26 19.06
N LEU A 290 18.33 -12.42 18.60
CA LEU A 290 18.66 -12.60 17.18
C LEU A 290 19.07 -14.04 16.92
N ARG A 291 18.46 -14.64 15.89
CA ARG A 291 18.86 -15.95 15.35
C ARG A 291 19.18 -15.82 13.88
N SER A 292 20.35 -16.26 13.46
CA SER A 292 20.68 -16.38 12.04
C SER A 292 19.87 -17.51 11.41
N LEU A 293 19.36 -17.29 10.20
CA LEU A 293 18.63 -18.29 9.44
C LEU A 293 19.51 -18.86 8.34
N SER A 294 19.34 -20.15 8.07
CA SER A 294 19.91 -20.76 6.87
C SER A 294 19.28 -20.19 5.59
N ASP A 295 19.94 -20.36 4.44
CA ASP A 295 19.39 -19.94 3.16
C ASP A 295 18.09 -20.71 2.84
N SER A 296 18.00 -21.99 3.24
CA SER A 296 16.78 -22.81 3.08
C SER A 296 15.63 -22.29 3.92
N ASP A 297 15.87 -21.99 5.21
CA ASP A 297 14.83 -21.45 6.10
C ASP A 297 14.36 -20.08 5.69
N THR A 298 15.31 -19.22 5.27
CA THR A 298 15.01 -17.89 4.74
C THR A 298 14.10 -17.99 3.51
N LEU A 299 14.44 -18.88 2.54
CA LEU A 299 13.65 -19.06 1.33
C LEU A 299 12.26 -19.64 1.62
N ALA A 300 12.16 -20.60 2.53
CA ALA A 300 10.90 -21.20 2.94
C ALA A 300 9.95 -20.16 3.57
N ARG A 301 10.48 -19.33 4.46
CA ARG A 301 9.71 -18.23 5.09
C ARG A 301 9.29 -17.18 4.06
N LEU A 302 10.19 -16.77 3.15
CA LEU A 302 9.87 -15.83 2.07
C LEU A 302 8.72 -16.34 1.21
N LYS A 303 8.76 -17.59 0.74
CA LYS A 303 7.69 -18.17 -0.08
C LYS A 303 6.36 -18.21 0.65
N ARG A 304 6.35 -18.61 1.92
CA ARG A 304 5.14 -18.68 2.73
C ARG A 304 4.50 -17.31 2.95
N GLU A 305 5.30 -16.29 3.22
CA GLU A 305 4.80 -14.96 3.58
C GLU A 305 4.57 -14.05 2.37
N GLN A 306 5.14 -14.39 1.20
CA GLN A 306 5.12 -13.59 -0.02
C GLN A 306 4.53 -14.36 -1.20
N ALA A 307 3.41 -15.07 -1.00
CA ALA A 307 2.82 -15.94 -2.01
C ALA A 307 2.56 -15.21 -3.35
N TYR A 308 2.05 -13.96 -3.29
CA TYR A 308 1.85 -13.13 -4.49
C TYR A 308 3.18 -12.75 -5.15
N GLY A 309 4.15 -12.27 -4.39
CA GLY A 309 5.48 -11.93 -4.93
C GLY A 309 6.17 -13.14 -5.55
N ALA A 310 6.01 -14.31 -4.91
CA ALA A 310 6.60 -15.57 -5.35
C ALA A 310 6.04 -16.08 -6.69
N SER A 311 4.86 -15.63 -7.11
CA SER A 311 4.27 -15.98 -8.41
C SER A 311 4.83 -15.15 -9.59
N LEU A 312 5.61 -14.11 -9.32
CA LEU A 312 6.09 -13.18 -10.33
C LEU A 312 7.36 -13.67 -11.02
N PRO A 313 7.54 -13.41 -12.33
CA PRO A 313 8.74 -13.86 -13.08
C PRO A 313 10.07 -13.40 -12.47
N GLN A 314 10.11 -12.19 -11.90
CA GLN A 314 11.30 -11.59 -11.28
C GLN A 314 11.63 -12.13 -9.88
N TRP A 315 10.79 -12.98 -9.31
CA TRP A 315 10.96 -13.55 -7.96
C TRP A 315 12.28 -14.28 -7.79
N HIS A 316 12.67 -15.07 -8.78
CA HIS A 316 13.91 -15.86 -8.72
C HIS A 316 15.15 -14.97 -8.56
N THR A 317 15.22 -13.87 -9.31
CA THR A 317 16.31 -12.89 -9.18
C THR A 317 16.30 -12.23 -7.81
N PHE A 318 15.13 -11.79 -7.36
CA PHE A 318 14.95 -11.17 -6.05
C PHE A 318 15.38 -12.12 -4.91
N SER A 319 14.80 -13.31 -4.85
CA SER A 319 15.06 -14.25 -3.75
C SER A 319 16.52 -14.68 -3.71
N ARG A 320 17.15 -14.98 -4.86
CA ARG A 320 18.58 -15.29 -4.94
C ARG A 320 19.44 -14.14 -4.41
N THR A 321 19.13 -12.90 -4.78
CA THR A 321 19.90 -11.76 -4.32
C THR A 321 19.69 -11.52 -2.84
N LEU A 322 18.44 -11.65 -2.33
CA LEU A 322 18.14 -11.48 -0.91
C LEU A 322 18.82 -12.55 -0.05
N LEU A 323 18.86 -13.81 -0.52
CA LEU A 323 19.59 -14.88 0.18
C LEU A 323 21.08 -14.56 0.35
N ARG A 324 21.72 -13.89 -0.62
CA ARG A 324 23.13 -13.46 -0.47
C ARG A 324 23.32 -12.42 0.63
N LEU A 325 22.31 -11.56 0.84
CA LEU A 325 22.33 -10.54 1.90
C LEU A 325 22.06 -11.13 3.29
N GLY A 326 21.34 -12.25 3.35
CA GLY A 326 21.03 -12.98 4.57
C GLY A 326 19.65 -12.69 5.15
N GLY A 327 19.19 -13.65 5.96
CA GLY A 327 17.97 -13.57 6.74
C GLY A 327 18.21 -13.88 8.21
N VAL A 328 17.46 -13.20 9.07
CA VAL A 328 17.49 -13.42 10.51
C VAL A 328 16.08 -13.54 11.07
N GLU A 329 15.95 -14.19 12.21
CA GLU A 329 14.75 -14.14 13.05
C GLU A 329 15.01 -13.25 14.26
N ILE A 330 14.08 -12.33 14.52
CA ILE A 330 14.10 -11.52 15.74
C ILE A 330 12.98 -12.02 16.64
N LEU A 331 13.35 -12.58 17.77
CA LEU A 331 12.43 -13.02 18.81
C LEU A 331 11.87 -11.82 19.58
N ARG A 332 10.72 -12.00 20.19
CA ARG A 332 10.11 -10.95 21.02
C ARG A 332 10.93 -10.72 22.28
N GLY A 333 11.44 -9.52 22.42
CA GLY A 333 12.06 -9.03 23.64
C GLY A 333 11.04 -8.50 24.67
N PRO A 334 11.51 -8.06 25.84
CA PRO A 334 10.67 -7.50 26.89
C PRO A 334 10.02 -6.18 26.48
N HIS A 335 10.64 -5.43 25.57
CA HIS A 335 10.15 -4.16 25.04
C HIS A 335 10.52 -4.04 23.54
N PRO A 336 9.68 -3.42 22.69
CA PRO A 336 9.97 -3.27 21.26
C PRO A 336 11.28 -2.55 20.93
N SER A 337 11.77 -1.65 21.80
CA SER A 337 13.05 -0.97 21.62
C SER A 337 14.24 -1.93 21.54
N THR A 338 14.16 -3.10 22.17
CA THR A 338 15.23 -4.11 22.06
C THR A 338 15.40 -4.62 20.63
N SER A 339 14.28 -4.78 19.90
CA SER A 339 14.33 -5.10 18.47
C SER A 339 14.91 -3.97 17.63
N VAL A 340 14.68 -2.71 18.02
CA VAL A 340 15.24 -1.53 17.31
C VAL A 340 16.76 -1.51 17.41
N GLU A 341 17.33 -1.81 18.56
CA GLU A 341 18.80 -1.89 18.72
C GLU A 341 19.41 -3.02 17.88
N VAL A 342 18.74 -4.18 17.82
CA VAL A 342 19.12 -5.26 16.90
C VAL A 342 19.11 -4.78 15.45
N LEU A 343 18.04 -4.11 15.01
CA LEU A 343 17.93 -3.57 13.65
C LEU A 343 19.02 -2.54 13.35
N ARG A 344 19.35 -1.67 14.32
CA ARG A 344 20.42 -0.68 14.19
C ARG A 344 21.75 -1.36 13.93
N SER A 345 22.06 -2.42 14.70
CA SER A 345 23.27 -3.22 14.50
C SER A 345 23.29 -3.88 13.13
N LEU A 346 22.20 -4.51 12.70
CA LEU A 346 22.10 -5.16 11.39
C LEU A 346 22.27 -4.16 10.23
N LEU A 347 21.71 -2.95 10.36
CA LEU A 347 21.85 -1.91 9.34
C LEU A 347 23.28 -1.37 9.25
N ARG A 348 24.02 -1.30 10.37
CA ARG A 348 25.42 -0.84 10.39
C ARG A 348 26.40 -1.91 9.91
N HIS A 349 26.26 -3.14 10.38
CA HIS A 349 27.27 -4.19 10.21
C HIS A 349 26.87 -5.24 9.15
N GLY A 350 25.60 -5.26 8.71
CA GLY A 350 25.04 -6.32 7.85
C GLY A 350 24.66 -7.57 8.64
N ILE A 351 24.12 -8.55 7.92
CA ILE A 351 23.75 -9.85 8.48
C ILE A 351 24.92 -10.81 8.34
N THR A 352 25.45 -11.26 9.48
CA THR A 352 26.49 -12.30 9.50
C THR A 352 25.82 -13.66 9.28
N LYS A 353 26.19 -14.33 8.19
CA LYS A 353 25.72 -15.69 7.93
C LYS A 353 26.44 -16.69 8.84
N PRO A 354 25.73 -17.75 9.28
CA PRO A 354 26.41 -18.85 9.94
C PRO A 354 27.47 -19.42 9.00
N ARG A 355 28.66 -19.70 9.51
CA ARG A 355 29.68 -20.44 8.78
C ARG A 355 29.08 -21.79 8.41
N ARG A 356 29.19 -22.19 7.13
CA ARG A 356 28.78 -23.51 6.64
C ARG A 356 29.62 -24.60 7.29
#